data_935783f8f9775a30ee8fce5b1e903041
#
_entry.id   935783f8f9775a30ee8fce5b1e903041
#
_cell.length_a   1.000
_cell.length_b   1.000
_cell.length_c   1.000
_cell.angle_alpha   90.00
_cell.angle_beta   90.00
_cell.angle_gamma   90.00
#
_symmetry.space_group_name_H-M   'P 1'
#
loop_
_entity.id
_entity.type
_entity.pdbx_description
1 polymer ?
#
loop_
_entity_poly.entity_id
_entity_poly.type
_entity_poly.pdbx_seq_one_letter_code
_entity_poly.pdbx_strand_id
1 'polypeptide(L)'
;MEELLSASPLLLEQKMKWINVNEQYLDYLRKVEKRIPRTDYGEDRYKPFFGILFEKDGLYYITQVSHAQPRHNKLKQQKDFYKVYDPKSPTRLIAVINLNYMFPIPKSEVFPFEKNQIHTYRTFTSEKEKSKYIDLLDIELSAINSMDIGTKAKELYSLKCNKPEHVVSKRCIDFKNMERLALQYKGEEKS
;
A
#
# COMPACT_ATOMS: atom_id res chain seq x y z
N MET A 1 42.11 -25.47 -10.36
CA MET A 1 40.74 -25.21 -10.90
C MET A 1 39.93 -24.72 -9.74
N GLU A 2 39.85 -23.39 -9.59
CA GLU A 2 39.01 -22.73 -8.56
C GLU A 2 37.62 -22.52 -9.14
N GLU A 3 36.65 -23.19 -8.55
CA GLU A 3 35.24 -22.91 -8.80
C GLU A 3 34.88 -21.51 -8.24
N LEU A 4 34.71 -20.59 -9.15
CA LEU A 4 34.08 -19.31 -8.86
C LEU A 4 32.61 -19.56 -8.50
N LEU A 5 32.34 -19.66 -7.19
CA LEU A 5 31.01 -19.54 -6.65
C LEU A 5 30.48 -18.14 -7.01
N SER A 6 29.66 -18.08 -8.05
CA SER A 6 28.92 -16.88 -8.41
C SER A 6 27.94 -16.56 -7.25
N ALA A 7 28.29 -15.63 -6.41
CA ALA A 7 27.36 -15.05 -5.46
C ALA A 7 26.17 -14.48 -6.25
N SER A 8 25.00 -15.04 -6.03
CA SER A 8 23.75 -14.48 -6.52
C SER A 8 23.68 -13.01 -6.11
N PRO A 9 23.34 -12.09 -7.02
CA PRO A 9 23.15 -10.71 -6.64
C PRO A 9 22.06 -10.67 -5.58
N LEU A 10 22.41 -10.21 -4.39
CA LEU A 10 21.46 -9.82 -3.33
C LEU A 10 20.41 -8.95 -3.99
N LEU A 11 19.20 -9.48 -4.12
CA LEU A 11 18.02 -8.71 -4.48
C LEU A 11 17.95 -7.56 -3.47
N LEU A 12 18.36 -6.38 -3.90
CA LEU A 12 18.13 -5.16 -3.15
C LEU A 12 16.62 -5.07 -2.92
N GLU A 13 16.19 -5.37 -1.69
CA GLU A 13 14.80 -5.21 -1.29
C GLU A 13 14.39 -3.78 -1.63
N GLN A 14 13.45 -3.66 -2.55
CA GLN A 14 12.96 -2.35 -2.96
C GLN A 14 12.23 -1.73 -1.78
N LYS A 15 12.81 -0.67 -1.21
CA LYS A 15 12.20 0.05 -0.08
C LYS A 15 10.85 0.60 -0.49
N MET A 16 9.85 0.40 0.36
CA MET A 16 8.54 1.04 0.23
C MET A 16 8.69 2.55 0.32
N LYS A 17 7.89 3.25 -0.44
CA LYS A 17 7.81 4.72 -0.47
C LYS A 17 6.35 5.14 -0.40
N TRP A 18 6.09 6.32 0.12
CA TRP A 18 4.81 6.99 -0.09
C TRP A 18 4.69 7.36 -1.56
N ILE A 19 3.50 7.19 -2.11
CA ILE A 19 3.20 7.47 -3.52
C ILE A 19 1.86 8.19 -3.64
N ASN A 20 1.73 8.98 -4.70
CA ASN A 20 0.46 9.50 -5.17
C ASN A 20 -0.05 8.64 -6.32
N VAL A 21 -1.34 8.60 -6.49
CA VAL A 21 -2.01 7.84 -7.54
C VAL A 21 -3.04 8.70 -8.24
N ASN A 22 -3.33 8.36 -9.50
CA ASN A 22 -4.37 9.04 -10.26
C ASN A 22 -5.75 8.66 -9.70
N GLU A 23 -6.49 9.63 -9.17
CA GLU A 23 -7.85 9.41 -8.63
C GLU A 23 -8.85 8.92 -9.69
N GLN A 24 -8.70 9.34 -10.95
CA GLN A 24 -9.55 8.86 -12.04
C GLN A 24 -9.39 7.35 -12.26
N TYR A 25 -8.15 6.83 -12.11
CA TYR A 25 -7.90 5.40 -12.14
C TYR A 25 -8.59 4.68 -10.97
N LEU A 26 -8.52 5.22 -9.77
CA LEU A 26 -9.20 4.66 -8.60
C LEU A 26 -10.73 4.68 -8.79
N ASP A 27 -11.28 5.76 -9.33
CA ASP A 27 -12.71 5.86 -9.66
C ASP A 27 -13.13 4.83 -10.70
N TYR A 28 -12.29 4.60 -11.70
CA TYR A 28 -12.52 3.55 -12.69
C TYR A 28 -12.61 2.17 -12.04
N LEU A 29 -11.68 1.80 -11.17
CA LEU A 29 -11.73 0.53 -10.44
C LEU A 29 -12.94 0.44 -9.50
N ARG A 30 -13.29 1.54 -8.81
CA ARG A 30 -14.43 1.58 -7.87
C ARG A 30 -15.79 1.39 -8.53
N LYS A 31 -15.91 1.55 -9.84
CA LYS A 31 -17.14 1.19 -10.57
C LYS A 31 -17.45 -0.31 -10.44
N VAL A 32 -16.41 -1.14 -10.32
CA VAL A 32 -16.51 -2.60 -10.23
C VAL A 32 -16.29 -3.10 -8.80
N GLU A 33 -15.26 -2.58 -8.11
CA GLU A 33 -14.88 -3.02 -6.77
C GLU A 33 -14.94 -1.84 -5.78
N LYS A 34 -15.99 -1.80 -4.98
CA LYS A 34 -16.25 -0.69 -4.03
C LYS A 34 -15.25 -0.60 -2.88
N ARG A 35 -14.49 -1.66 -2.62
CA ARG A 35 -13.47 -1.73 -1.56
C ARG A 35 -12.13 -1.13 -1.97
N ILE A 36 -11.96 -0.68 -3.21
CA ILE A 36 -10.76 0.06 -3.63
C ILE A 36 -10.65 1.33 -2.77
N PRO A 37 -9.50 1.55 -2.09
CA PRO A 37 -9.32 2.67 -1.20
C PRO A 37 -9.40 4.04 -1.89
N ARG A 38 -9.60 5.08 -1.09
CA ARG A 38 -9.54 6.50 -1.52
C ARG A 38 -8.35 7.17 -0.84
N THR A 39 -7.86 8.24 -1.40
CA THR A 39 -6.88 9.12 -0.74
C THR A 39 -7.58 10.15 0.13
N ASP A 40 -8.69 10.71 -0.36
CA ASP A 40 -9.49 11.71 0.34
C ASP A 40 -10.73 11.06 0.98
N TYR A 41 -10.84 11.20 2.29
CA TYR A 41 -11.99 10.77 3.10
C TYR A 41 -12.74 11.97 3.70
N GLY A 42 -12.58 13.16 3.13
CA GLY A 42 -13.16 14.42 3.57
C GLY A 42 -12.28 15.13 4.60
N GLU A 43 -12.35 16.46 4.61
CA GLU A 43 -11.57 17.40 5.44
C GLU A 43 -10.26 16.82 5.97
N ASP A 44 -9.74 16.72 6.97
CA ASP A 44 -8.39 16.34 7.42
C ASP A 44 -8.06 14.83 7.36
N ARG A 45 -8.67 14.06 6.46
CA ARG A 45 -8.49 12.59 6.41
C ARG A 45 -7.81 12.09 5.13
N TYR A 46 -6.69 12.66 4.81
CA TYR A 46 -5.85 12.14 3.74
C TYR A 46 -5.13 10.85 4.17
N LYS A 47 -5.15 9.83 3.32
CA LYS A 47 -4.44 8.57 3.53
C LYS A 47 -3.57 8.27 2.31
N PRO A 48 -2.25 8.41 2.43
CA PRO A 48 -1.36 8.11 1.31
C PRO A 48 -1.33 6.62 1.01
N PHE A 49 -1.08 6.31 -0.26
CA PHE A 49 -0.69 4.97 -0.67
C PHE A 49 0.81 4.77 -0.47
N PHE A 50 1.21 3.53 -0.35
CA PHE A 50 2.61 3.15 -0.35
C PHE A 50 2.86 1.94 -1.24
N GLY A 51 4.05 1.79 -1.68
CA GLY A 51 4.52 0.72 -2.54
C GLY A 51 5.99 0.92 -2.91
N ILE A 52 6.46 0.15 -3.81
CA ILE A 52 5.75 -0.89 -4.60
C ILE A 52 5.85 -2.20 -3.83
N LEU A 53 4.72 -2.86 -3.57
CA LEU A 53 4.69 -4.15 -2.87
C LEU A 53 5.39 -5.23 -3.69
N PHE A 54 5.05 -5.31 -4.95
CA PHE A 54 5.68 -6.13 -5.98
C PHE A 54 5.21 -5.70 -7.37
N GLU A 55 5.90 -6.18 -8.38
CA GLU A 55 5.52 -5.99 -9.78
C GLU A 55 5.04 -7.33 -10.37
N LYS A 56 4.01 -7.27 -11.20
CA LYS A 56 3.48 -8.43 -11.92
C LYS A 56 2.89 -7.99 -13.27
N ASP A 57 3.37 -8.63 -14.35
CA ASP A 57 2.89 -8.41 -15.73
C ASP A 57 2.88 -6.91 -16.13
N GLY A 58 3.91 -6.17 -15.70
CA GLY A 58 4.05 -4.73 -15.98
C GLY A 58 3.20 -3.82 -15.08
N LEU A 59 2.44 -4.37 -14.13
CA LEU A 59 1.64 -3.64 -13.16
C LEU A 59 2.36 -3.58 -11.81
N TYR A 60 2.23 -2.46 -11.10
CA TYR A 60 2.60 -2.33 -9.70
C TYR A 60 1.45 -2.76 -8.80
N TYR A 61 1.75 -3.48 -7.71
CA TYR A 61 0.83 -3.68 -6.62
C TYR A 61 1.10 -2.70 -5.50
N ILE A 62 0.07 -2.02 -5.06
CA ILE A 62 0.12 -1.00 -4.01
C ILE A 62 -0.98 -1.21 -2.98
N THR A 63 -0.84 -0.58 -1.83
CA THR A 63 -1.87 -0.54 -0.80
C THR A 63 -1.79 0.75 0.00
N GLN A 64 -2.66 0.86 0.99
CA GLN A 64 -2.78 2.03 1.85
C GLN A 64 -2.56 1.63 3.31
N VAL A 65 -2.03 2.54 4.09
CA VAL A 65 -1.99 2.42 5.55
C VAL A 65 -3.21 3.11 6.16
N SER A 66 -3.70 2.58 7.26
CA SER A 66 -4.74 3.20 8.06
C SER A 66 -4.22 3.47 9.47
N HIS A 67 -4.47 4.66 10.01
CA HIS A 67 -4.14 4.96 11.40
C HIS A 67 -4.82 3.99 12.36
N ALA A 68 -4.09 3.63 13.42
CA ALA A 68 -4.61 2.73 14.43
C ALA A 68 -5.85 3.30 15.12
N GLN A 69 -6.83 2.43 15.31
CA GLN A 69 -8.05 2.70 16.07
C GLN A 69 -8.06 1.77 17.30
N PRO A 70 -8.73 2.13 18.42
CA PRO A 70 -8.81 1.27 19.60
C PRO A 70 -9.24 -0.17 19.33
N ARG A 71 -10.14 -0.36 18.36
CA ARG A 71 -10.60 -1.69 17.91
C ARG A 71 -9.47 -2.56 17.36
N HIS A 72 -8.44 -1.95 16.76
CA HIS A 72 -7.33 -2.68 16.14
C HIS A 72 -6.45 -3.38 17.17
N ASN A 73 -6.42 -2.90 18.42
CA ASN A 73 -5.66 -3.57 19.50
C ASN A 73 -6.19 -4.98 19.76
N LYS A 74 -7.49 -5.20 19.62
CA LYS A 74 -8.16 -6.48 19.87
C LYS A 74 -8.07 -7.45 18.68
N LEU A 75 -7.77 -6.96 17.48
CA LEU A 75 -7.68 -7.80 16.29
C LEU A 75 -6.37 -8.57 16.28
N LYS A 76 -6.43 -9.85 15.90
CA LYS A 76 -5.24 -10.68 15.68
C LYS A 76 -4.67 -10.39 14.29
N GLN A 77 -3.35 -10.35 14.21
CA GLN A 77 -2.64 -10.28 12.94
C GLN A 77 -2.88 -11.54 12.12
N GLN A 78 -3.10 -11.40 10.82
CA GLN A 78 -3.37 -12.48 9.88
C GLN A 78 -2.63 -12.18 8.56
N LYS A 79 -2.68 -13.12 7.60
CA LYS A 79 -2.00 -12.97 6.30
C LYS A 79 -2.49 -11.79 5.45
N ASP A 80 -3.66 -11.27 5.74
CA ASP A 80 -4.28 -10.12 5.06
C ASP A 80 -4.32 -8.85 5.91
N PHE A 81 -3.92 -8.94 7.20
CA PHE A 81 -4.00 -7.82 8.15
C PHE A 81 -2.75 -7.76 9.03
N TYR A 82 -2.04 -6.65 8.98
CA TYR A 82 -0.80 -6.43 9.72
C TYR A 82 -0.88 -5.20 10.61
N LYS A 83 -0.33 -5.30 11.80
CA LYS A 83 -0.18 -4.21 12.77
C LYS A 83 1.19 -3.55 12.59
N VAL A 84 1.22 -2.24 12.57
CA VAL A 84 2.45 -1.43 12.47
C VAL A 84 2.68 -0.77 13.82
N TYR A 85 3.79 -1.12 14.45
CA TYR A 85 4.18 -0.58 15.75
C TYR A 85 5.28 0.46 15.61
N ASP A 86 5.28 1.43 16.50
CA ASP A 86 6.32 2.46 16.58
C ASP A 86 7.70 1.79 16.89
N PRO A 87 8.70 1.96 16.01
CA PRO A 87 10.03 1.39 16.25
C PRO A 87 10.68 1.81 17.58
N LYS A 88 10.34 3.00 18.06
CA LYS A 88 10.84 3.54 19.33
C LYS A 88 10.01 3.12 20.55
N SER A 89 8.80 2.63 20.32
CA SER A 89 7.88 2.17 21.37
C SER A 89 7.11 0.93 20.88
N PRO A 90 7.71 -0.28 20.97
CA PRO A 90 7.17 -1.50 20.34
C PRO A 90 5.78 -1.93 20.80
N THR A 91 5.28 -1.36 21.89
CA THR A 91 3.91 -1.59 22.38
C THR A 91 2.89 -0.60 21.83
N ARG A 92 3.35 0.48 21.18
CA ARG A 92 2.50 1.51 20.60
C ARG A 92 2.10 1.13 19.18
N LEU A 93 0.84 0.76 19.00
CA LEU A 93 0.26 0.54 17.68
C LEU A 93 0.00 1.90 17.02
N ILE A 94 0.63 2.17 15.87
CA ILE A 94 0.51 3.44 15.14
C ILE A 94 -0.36 3.32 13.91
N ALA A 95 -0.33 2.17 13.22
CA ALA A 95 -1.09 1.96 12.00
C ALA A 95 -1.43 0.49 11.80
N VAL A 96 -2.28 0.22 10.81
CA VAL A 96 -2.59 -1.12 10.31
C VAL A 96 -2.56 -1.13 8.79
N ILE A 97 -2.22 -2.28 8.22
CA ILE A 97 -2.18 -2.53 6.78
C ILE A 97 -3.18 -3.64 6.46
N ASN A 98 -4.09 -3.35 5.53
CA ASN A 98 -5.04 -4.32 5.00
C ASN A 98 -4.61 -4.74 3.59
N LEU A 99 -3.83 -5.83 3.49
CA LEU A 99 -3.36 -6.33 2.20
C LEU A 99 -4.49 -6.94 1.35
N ASN A 100 -5.61 -7.31 1.96
CA ASN A 100 -6.78 -7.82 1.23
C ASN A 100 -7.39 -6.80 0.27
N TYR A 101 -7.04 -5.52 0.40
CA TYR A 101 -7.44 -4.42 -0.49
C TYR A 101 -6.30 -3.89 -1.35
N MET A 102 -5.12 -4.56 -1.36
CA MET A 102 -4.07 -4.22 -2.31
C MET A 102 -4.57 -4.43 -3.74
N PHE A 103 -4.13 -3.62 -4.67
CA PHE A 103 -4.62 -3.67 -6.04
C PHE A 103 -3.51 -3.32 -7.04
N PRO A 104 -3.64 -3.81 -8.30
CA PRO A 104 -2.71 -3.50 -9.36
C PRO A 104 -2.98 -2.11 -9.94
N ILE A 105 -1.92 -1.43 -10.37
CA ILE A 105 -1.97 -0.11 -10.98
C ILE A 105 -0.96 -0.03 -12.13
N PRO A 106 -1.34 0.56 -13.28
CA PRO A 106 -0.37 0.87 -14.33
C PRO A 106 0.71 1.83 -13.82
N LYS A 107 1.95 1.62 -14.23
CA LYS A 107 3.09 2.46 -13.79
C LYS A 107 2.88 3.94 -14.09
N SER A 108 2.17 4.27 -15.18
CA SER A 108 1.83 5.63 -15.58
C SER A 108 0.90 6.36 -14.61
N GLU A 109 0.18 5.62 -13.77
CA GLU A 109 -0.81 6.16 -12.84
C GLU A 109 -0.26 6.38 -11.43
N VAL A 110 1.05 6.14 -11.24
CA VAL A 110 1.77 6.32 -9.97
C VAL A 110 2.69 7.53 -10.08
N PHE A 111 2.62 8.41 -9.09
CA PHE A 111 3.41 9.65 -9.04
C PHE A 111 4.19 9.76 -7.74
N PRO A 112 5.32 10.50 -7.71
CA PRO A 112 6.04 10.77 -6.48
C PRO A 112 5.16 11.46 -5.43
N PHE A 113 5.37 11.11 -4.17
CA PHE A 113 4.79 11.82 -3.03
C PHE A 113 5.80 12.86 -2.53
N GLU A 114 5.39 14.13 -2.55
CA GLU A 114 6.26 15.26 -2.19
C GLU A 114 5.87 15.81 -0.82
N LYS A 115 6.72 15.59 0.20
CA LYS A 115 6.47 16.07 1.57
C LYS A 115 6.34 17.60 1.66
N ASN A 116 7.07 18.33 0.84
CA ASN A 116 6.99 19.80 0.78
C ASN A 116 5.64 20.29 0.24
N GLN A 117 4.89 19.44 -0.45
CA GLN A 117 3.56 19.72 -0.99
C GLN A 117 2.44 19.12 -0.14
N ILE A 118 2.74 18.66 1.07
CA ILE A 118 1.77 17.99 1.94
C ILE A 118 0.50 18.82 2.19
N HIS A 119 0.63 20.13 2.19
CA HIS A 119 -0.48 21.10 2.32
C HIS A 119 -1.47 21.06 1.16
N THR A 120 -1.06 20.52 -0.01
CA THR A 120 -1.96 20.33 -1.15
C THR A 120 -2.78 19.06 -1.03
N TYR A 121 -2.35 18.11 -0.19
CA TYR A 121 -3.04 16.83 0.00
C TYR A 121 -4.05 16.90 1.15
N ARG A 122 -3.77 17.73 2.15
CA ARG A 122 -4.62 17.88 3.32
C ARG A 122 -4.46 19.28 3.94
N THR A 123 -5.52 19.77 4.57
CA THR A 123 -5.51 21.00 5.36
C THR A 123 -4.95 20.76 6.76
N PHE A 124 -4.15 21.69 7.26
CA PHE A 124 -3.60 21.69 8.63
C PHE A 124 -4.03 22.93 9.37
N THR A 125 -4.32 22.78 10.64
CA THR A 125 -4.74 23.90 11.52
C THR A 125 -3.53 24.73 12.00
N SER A 126 -2.34 24.15 11.96
CA SER A 126 -1.08 24.80 12.37
C SER A 126 0.14 24.13 11.76
N GLU A 127 1.26 24.85 11.69
CA GLU A 127 2.57 24.28 11.31
C GLU A 127 3.01 23.14 12.25
N LYS A 128 2.63 23.21 13.52
CA LYS A 128 2.93 22.13 14.49
C LYS A 128 2.17 20.85 14.16
N GLU A 129 0.92 20.95 13.74
CA GLU A 129 0.15 19.77 13.29
C GLU A 129 0.74 19.17 12.03
N LYS A 130 1.09 20.01 11.06
CA LYS A 130 1.75 19.60 9.81
C LYS A 130 3.06 18.85 10.07
N SER A 131 3.93 19.42 10.94
CA SER A 131 5.19 18.77 11.31
C SER A 131 4.96 17.40 11.96
N LYS A 132 4.04 17.29 12.91
CA LYS A 132 3.70 16.02 13.55
C LYS A 132 3.17 14.99 12.56
N TYR A 133 2.42 15.40 11.57
CA TYR A 133 1.90 14.52 10.54
C TYR A 133 3.03 13.99 9.65
N ILE A 134 3.97 14.84 9.24
CA ILE A 134 5.16 14.44 8.48
C ILE A 134 6.01 13.45 9.28
N ASP A 135 6.26 13.75 10.56
CA ASP A 135 6.99 12.85 11.47
C ASP A 135 6.32 11.49 11.58
N LEU A 136 4.98 11.46 11.67
CA LEU A 136 4.22 10.23 11.71
C LEU A 136 4.38 9.41 10.42
N LEU A 137 4.30 10.04 9.26
CA LEU A 137 4.53 9.38 7.97
C LEU A 137 5.93 8.76 7.90
N ASP A 138 6.95 9.43 8.41
CA ASP A 138 8.33 8.92 8.42
C ASP A 138 8.47 7.71 9.36
N ILE A 139 7.85 7.76 10.53
CA ILE A 139 7.84 6.66 11.49
C ILE A 139 7.09 5.45 10.92
N GLU A 140 5.91 5.66 10.34
CA GLU A 140 5.13 4.61 9.70
C GLU A 140 5.90 3.93 8.56
N LEU A 141 6.50 4.72 7.66
CA LEU A 141 7.26 4.16 6.54
C LEU A 141 8.51 3.40 6.97
N SER A 142 9.21 3.89 8.00
CA SER A 142 10.34 3.20 8.60
C SER A 142 9.92 1.84 9.17
N ALA A 143 8.82 1.81 9.91
CA ALA A 143 8.26 0.57 10.47
C ALA A 143 7.83 -0.41 9.37
N ILE A 144 7.14 0.06 8.34
CA ILE A 144 6.70 -0.76 7.20
C ILE A 144 7.91 -1.38 6.48
N ASN A 145 8.97 -0.62 6.27
CA ASN A 145 10.20 -1.11 5.62
C ASN A 145 10.94 -2.19 6.43
N SER A 146 10.67 -2.32 7.72
CA SER A 146 11.21 -3.39 8.56
C SER A 146 10.37 -4.67 8.58
N MET A 147 9.19 -4.67 7.93
CA MET A 147 8.21 -5.75 8.04
C MET A 147 8.26 -6.78 6.92
N ASP A 148 9.09 -6.60 5.90
CA ASP A 148 9.09 -7.44 4.68
C ASP A 148 7.68 -7.56 4.06
N ILE A 149 7.00 -6.44 3.98
CA ILE A 149 5.59 -6.40 3.56
C ILE A 149 5.40 -6.83 2.10
N GLY A 150 6.40 -6.63 1.26
CA GLY A 150 6.38 -7.07 -0.15
C GLY A 150 6.27 -8.58 -0.30
N THR A 151 7.06 -9.35 0.46
CA THR A 151 6.96 -10.82 0.49
C THR A 151 5.61 -11.28 1.01
N LYS A 152 5.11 -10.67 2.08
CA LYS A 152 3.78 -10.96 2.64
C LYS A 152 2.66 -10.71 1.63
N ALA A 153 2.78 -9.64 0.85
CA ALA A 153 1.83 -9.33 -0.22
C ALA A 153 1.84 -10.38 -1.33
N LYS A 154 3.03 -10.83 -1.78
CA LYS A 154 3.16 -11.91 -2.77
C LYS A 154 2.56 -13.23 -2.26
N GLU A 155 2.79 -13.57 -1.00
CA GLU A 155 2.23 -14.77 -0.38
C GLU A 155 0.69 -14.72 -0.34
N LEU A 156 0.10 -13.57 0.02
CA LEU A 156 -1.34 -13.38 0.01
C LEU A 156 -1.91 -13.47 -1.41
N TYR A 157 -1.23 -12.86 -2.38
CA TYR A 157 -1.61 -12.94 -3.79
C TYR A 157 -1.65 -14.42 -4.25
N SER A 158 -0.59 -15.18 -3.97
CA SER A 158 -0.50 -16.60 -4.30
C SER A 158 -1.57 -17.42 -3.60
N LEU A 159 -1.84 -17.15 -2.33
CA LEU A 159 -2.91 -17.81 -1.58
C LEU A 159 -4.28 -17.57 -2.22
N LYS A 160 -4.58 -16.32 -2.57
CA LYS A 160 -5.85 -15.94 -3.23
C LYS A 160 -6.02 -16.65 -4.56
N CYS A 161 -4.97 -16.70 -5.39
CA CYS A 161 -5.02 -17.32 -6.71
C CYS A 161 -5.13 -18.85 -6.65
N ASN A 162 -4.39 -19.49 -5.73
CA ASN A 162 -4.30 -20.95 -5.67
C ASN A 162 -5.35 -21.59 -4.75
N LYS A 163 -5.86 -20.86 -3.78
CA LYS A 163 -6.85 -21.35 -2.80
C LYS A 163 -7.97 -20.32 -2.60
N PRO A 164 -8.82 -20.07 -3.62
CA PRO A 164 -9.85 -19.02 -3.55
C PRO A 164 -10.87 -19.27 -2.44
N GLU A 165 -11.10 -20.54 -2.06
CA GLU A 165 -12.05 -20.92 -1.01
C GLU A 165 -11.49 -20.73 0.42
N HIS A 166 -10.20 -20.46 0.57
CA HIS A 166 -9.61 -20.23 1.88
C HIS A 166 -10.23 -18.98 2.54
N VAL A 167 -10.45 -19.02 3.86
CA VAL A 167 -11.13 -17.95 4.61
C VAL A 167 -10.50 -16.57 4.42
N VAL A 168 -9.17 -16.48 4.34
CA VAL A 168 -8.45 -15.24 4.07
C VAL A 168 -8.67 -14.80 2.62
N SER A 169 -8.63 -15.73 1.67
CA SER A 169 -8.86 -15.46 0.24
C SER A 169 -10.24 -14.85 -0.02
N LYS A 170 -11.26 -15.31 0.69
CA LYS A 170 -12.62 -14.78 0.57
C LYS A 170 -12.76 -13.32 0.99
N ARG A 171 -11.88 -12.85 1.87
CA ARG A 171 -11.84 -11.43 2.29
C ARG A 171 -11.11 -10.52 1.31
N CYS A 172 -10.28 -11.09 0.44
CA CYS A 172 -9.55 -10.33 -0.57
C CYS A 172 -10.45 -9.88 -1.71
N ILE A 173 -10.14 -8.74 -2.29
CA ILE A 173 -10.71 -8.34 -3.59
C ILE A 173 -10.27 -9.34 -4.66
N ASP A 174 -10.93 -9.33 -5.80
CA ASP A 174 -10.56 -10.18 -6.93
C ASP A 174 -9.35 -9.59 -7.68
N PHE A 175 -8.14 -10.00 -7.27
CA PHE A 175 -6.90 -9.51 -7.85
C PHE A 175 -6.83 -9.72 -9.36
N LYS A 176 -7.28 -10.87 -9.86
CA LYS A 176 -7.26 -11.19 -11.29
C LYS A 176 -8.20 -10.30 -12.10
N ASN A 177 -9.37 -10.03 -11.57
CA ASN A 177 -10.29 -9.10 -12.22
C ASN A 177 -9.73 -7.66 -12.20
N MET A 178 -9.08 -7.25 -11.11
CA MET A 178 -8.41 -5.94 -11.05
C MET A 178 -7.25 -5.85 -12.03
N GLU A 179 -6.45 -6.91 -12.22
CA GLU A 179 -5.38 -6.95 -13.24
C GLU A 179 -5.96 -6.77 -14.65
N ARG A 180 -7.04 -7.46 -14.96
CA ARG A 180 -7.72 -7.32 -16.26
C ARG A 180 -8.20 -5.88 -16.50
N LEU A 181 -8.80 -5.26 -15.49
CA LEU A 181 -9.24 -3.87 -15.56
C LEU A 181 -8.06 -2.90 -15.71
N ALA A 182 -6.97 -3.13 -14.97
CA ALA A 182 -5.76 -2.30 -15.05
C ALA A 182 -5.13 -2.33 -16.44
N LEU A 183 -5.08 -3.50 -17.08
CA LEU A 183 -4.57 -3.65 -18.45
C LEU A 183 -5.49 -3.03 -19.51
N GLN A 184 -6.77 -2.90 -19.24
CA GLN A 184 -7.75 -2.28 -20.13
C GLN A 184 -7.90 -0.77 -19.94
N TYR A 185 -7.34 -0.24 -18.84
CA TYR A 185 -7.45 1.18 -18.54
C TYR A 185 -6.72 2.01 -19.60
N LYS A 186 -7.48 2.85 -20.27
CA LYS A 186 -6.96 3.90 -21.14
C LYS A 186 -7.21 5.20 -20.37
N GLY A 187 -6.12 5.83 -19.90
CA GLY A 187 -6.23 7.16 -19.31
C GLY A 187 -6.99 8.09 -20.27
N GLU A 188 -7.58 9.16 -19.75
CA GLU A 188 -8.14 10.18 -20.63
C GLU A 188 -7.02 10.67 -21.56
N GLU A 189 -7.25 10.56 -22.88
CA GLU A 189 -6.40 11.23 -23.85
C GLU A 189 -6.42 12.72 -23.49
N LYS A 190 -5.26 13.25 -23.13
CA LYS A 190 -5.12 14.70 -22.93
C LYS A 190 -5.38 15.34 -24.29
N SER A 191 -6.61 15.78 -24.48
CA SER A 191 -7.01 16.62 -25.59
C SER A 191 -6.39 18.01 -25.48
#